data_9f4ccfb403d8c9af24091ede4109fe71
#
_entry.id   9f4ccfb403d8c9af24091ede4109fe71
#
_cell.length_a   1.000
_cell.length_b   1.000
_cell.length_c   1.000
_cell.angle_alpha   90.00
_cell.angle_beta   90.00
_cell.angle_gamma   90.00
#
_symmetry.space_group_name_H-M   'P 1'
#
loop_
_entity.id
_entity.type
_entity.pdbx_description
1 polymer ?
#
loop_
_entity_poly.entity_id
_entity_poly.type
_entity_poly.pdbx_seq_one_letter_code
_entity_poly.pdbx_strand_id
1 'polypeptide(L)'
;HRYCHHCLEEQYHQYGELFWSRLWYIQGTNCCSKHKVKLSEFLQPAHLNGRHQFIPASFILDRKQPNNPAHKLDLIVSRHVDELLNLPPTTSPTFHQWSQFYQRIAKRLGFNKGSKHIDHSKIYSAVIRTWDLKWLQQHHLDELKSETSWLKAIFRKHRKSFSYLEHIIVLETFFARGWTWGAILSEIHQLPSHPSNTNIPIQSTKFKDSLILRAKRTEWMSLIQTLGIKPSRIKNSALYAWLYRNDKAWLLTKNKSFHALPASIPKKVDWCLRDWHMVRRLFKIFYQSLDDLSLPRQSRNWYLRQLTQHSTIEKNLHQRPLTHKFLSTFSEDISSYQIRRITRTII
;
A
#
# COMPACT_ATOMS: atom_id res chain seq x y z
N HIS A 1 11.20 14.61 17.94
CA HIS A 1 11.81 15.24 16.76
C HIS A 1 13.28 14.84 16.63
N ARG A 2 13.77 14.73 15.40
CA ARG A 2 15.20 14.45 15.12
C ARG A 2 15.83 15.67 14.48
N TYR A 3 17.13 15.88 14.72
CA TYR A 3 17.84 17.04 14.18
C TYR A 3 19.35 16.79 14.07
N CYS A 4 20.01 17.58 13.24
CA CYS A 4 21.45 17.68 13.17
C CYS A 4 21.89 19.01 13.80
N HIS A 5 22.71 18.94 14.85
CA HIS A 5 23.20 20.14 15.56
C HIS A 5 23.93 21.09 14.62
N HIS A 6 24.86 20.57 13.81
CA HIS A 6 25.61 21.38 12.86
C HIS A 6 24.73 22.07 11.80
N CYS A 7 23.65 21.41 11.35
CA CYS A 7 22.69 22.06 10.45
C CYS A 7 21.97 23.22 11.15
N LEU A 8 21.62 23.07 12.43
CA LEU A 8 20.98 24.17 13.19
C LEU A 8 21.96 25.35 13.37
N GLU A 9 23.22 25.11 13.66
CA GLU A 9 24.26 26.15 13.72
C GLU A 9 24.37 26.90 12.39
N GLU A 10 24.47 26.17 11.27
CA GLU A 10 24.50 26.78 9.95
C GLU A 10 23.26 27.58 9.62
N GLN A 11 22.06 27.07 9.95
CA GLN A 11 20.80 27.78 9.74
C GLN A 11 20.81 29.11 10.51
N TYR A 12 21.24 29.09 11.77
CA TYR A 12 21.32 30.29 12.58
C TYR A 12 22.31 31.31 11.99
N HIS A 13 23.49 30.87 11.57
CA HIS A 13 24.49 31.77 10.96
C HIS A 13 24.04 32.31 9.60
N GLN A 14 23.33 31.51 8.81
CA GLN A 14 22.94 31.89 7.45
C GLN A 14 21.63 32.70 7.40
N TYR A 15 20.66 32.37 8.26
CA TYR A 15 19.31 32.92 8.19
C TYR A 15 18.88 33.68 9.44
N GLY A 16 19.61 33.60 10.54
CA GLY A 16 19.19 34.11 11.84
C GLY A 16 18.06 33.34 12.49
N GLU A 17 17.59 32.28 11.87
CA GLU A 17 16.45 31.48 12.27
C GLU A 17 16.76 29.98 12.25
N LEU A 18 16.05 29.23 13.09
CA LEU A 18 16.14 27.77 13.15
C LEU A 18 14.86 27.13 12.64
N PHE A 19 14.98 26.11 11.83
CA PHE A 19 13.84 25.39 11.31
C PHE A 19 14.09 23.88 11.22
N TRP A 20 13.01 23.12 11.26
CA TRP A 20 13.05 21.66 11.13
C TRP A 20 13.27 21.28 9.66
N SER A 21 14.33 20.56 9.35
CA SER A 21 14.56 20.03 8.01
C SER A 21 13.62 18.85 7.70
N ARG A 22 13.05 18.84 6.51
CA ARG A 22 12.21 17.73 6.02
C ARG A 22 12.93 16.37 6.08
N LEU A 23 14.22 16.37 5.74
CA LEU A 23 15.08 15.19 5.74
C LEU A 23 15.07 14.45 7.10
N TRP A 24 15.01 15.18 8.21
CA TRP A 24 15.06 14.60 9.54
C TRP A 24 13.81 13.80 9.92
N TYR A 25 12.71 13.99 9.21
CA TYR A 25 11.43 13.31 9.47
C TYR A 25 11.17 12.12 8.54
N ILE A 26 11.98 11.95 7.52
CA ILE A 26 11.81 10.83 6.59
C ILE A 26 12.21 9.51 7.25
N GLN A 27 11.37 8.51 7.10
CA GLN A 27 11.63 7.17 7.64
C GLN A 27 12.94 6.61 7.06
N GLY A 28 13.77 5.99 7.91
CA GLY A 28 15.06 5.41 7.49
C GLY A 28 16.23 6.40 7.43
N THR A 29 16.00 7.71 7.55
CA THR A 29 17.06 8.71 7.70
C THR A 29 17.45 8.84 9.17
N ASN A 30 18.57 8.25 9.55
CA ASN A 30 19.08 8.27 10.93
C ASN A 30 20.30 9.19 11.10
N CYS A 31 20.76 9.80 10.01
CA CYS A 31 21.95 10.67 10.02
C CYS A 31 21.80 11.85 9.07
N CYS A 32 22.62 12.85 9.27
CA CYS A 32 22.75 13.99 8.37
C CYS A 32 23.62 13.62 7.16
N SER A 33 23.07 13.77 5.95
CA SER A 33 23.79 13.55 4.68
C SER A 33 24.98 14.50 4.52
N LYS A 34 24.84 15.76 4.99
CA LYS A 34 25.86 16.81 4.90
C LYS A 34 26.98 16.63 5.92
N HIS A 35 26.65 16.55 7.21
CA HIS A 35 27.61 16.52 8.30
C HIS A 35 28.09 15.12 8.69
N LYS A 36 27.49 14.07 8.13
CA LYS A 36 27.86 12.66 8.36
C LYS A 36 27.79 12.23 9.83
N VAL A 37 26.92 12.86 10.61
CA VAL A 37 26.67 12.56 12.02
C VAL A 37 25.29 11.96 12.20
N LYS A 38 25.12 11.12 13.22
CA LYS A 38 23.84 10.60 13.63
C LYS A 38 22.93 11.76 14.05
N LEU A 39 21.65 11.70 13.67
CA LEU A 39 20.67 12.69 14.13
C LEU A 39 20.43 12.53 15.63
N SER A 40 20.40 13.63 16.33
CA SER A 40 20.01 13.72 17.73
C SER A 40 18.51 13.68 17.86
N GLU A 41 18.01 13.22 19.00
CA GLU A 41 16.60 13.18 19.30
C GLU A 41 16.24 14.28 20.30
N PHE A 42 15.19 15.02 19.99
CA PHE A 42 14.54 15.93 20.91
C PHE A 42 13.26 15.28 21.42
N LEU A 43 13.31 14.88 22.69
CA LEU A 43 12.14 14.33 23.39
C LEU A 43 11.27 15.48 23.88
N GLN A 44 10.07 15.55 23.38
CA GLN A 44 9.10 16.55 23.76
C GLN A 44 8.66 16.33 25.21
N PRO A 45 8.62 17.34 26.06
CA PRO A 45 8.05 17.25 27.39
C PRO A 45 6.58 16.84 27.32
N ALA A 46 6.15 15.95 28.23
CA ALA A 46 4.81 15.34 28.21
C ALA A 46 3.66 16.37 28.27
N HIS A 47 3.87 17.51 28.95
CA HIS A 47 2.87 18.59 29.06
C HIS A 47 2.67 19.39 27.78
N LEU A 48 3.54 19.24 26.78
CA LEU A 48 3.45 19.90 25.48
C LEU A 48 2.82 19.01 24.39
N ASN A 49 2.19 17.89 24.75
CA ASN A 49 1.62 16.94 23.81
C ASN A 49 0.25 17.37 23.21
N GLY A 50 -0.03 18.65 23.14
CA GLY A 50 -1.22 19.13 22.42
C GLY A 50 -1.15 18.79 20.94
N ARG A 51 -2.20 18.17 20.41
CA ARG A 51 -2.28 17.66 19.01
C ARG A 51 -1.95 18.73 17.94
N HIS A 52 -2.10 19.98 18.27
CA HIS A 52 -1.89 21.12 17.36
C HIS A 52 -0.80 22.07 17.87
N GLN A 53 0.03 21.64 18.82
CA GLN A 53 1.08 22.48 19.36
C GLN A 53 2.31 22.40 18.47
N PHE A 54 2.69 23.53 17.90
CA PHE A 54 3.94 23.68 17.16
C PHE A 54 5.11 23.89 18.13
N ILE A 55 6.19 23.16 17.95
CA ILE A 55 7.43 23.35 18.70
C ILE A 55 8.47 23.88 17.73
N PRO A 56 8.92 25.12 17.88
CA PRO A 56 9.96 25.69 17.03
C PRO A 56 11.32 25.05 17.32
N ALA A 57 12.20 24.99 16.32
CA ALA A 57 13.52 24.40 16.46
C ALA A 57 14.44 25.21 17.42
N SER A 58 14.09 26.46 17.72
CA SER A 58 14.81 27.31 18.68
C SER A 58 14.85 26.76 20.12
N PHE A 59 13.96 25.83 20.49
CA PHE A 59 14.03 25.14 21.77
C PHE A 59 15.28 24.30 21.97
N ILE A 60 16.08 24.08 20.91
CA ILE A 60 17.25 23.16 20.94
C ILE A 60 18.57 23.93 21.12
N LEU A 61 18.61 25.25 20.98
CA LEU A 61 19.83 26.08 20.91
C LEU A 61 20.86 25.85 22.01
N ASP A 62 20.46 25.50 23.22
CA ASP A 62 21.38 25.41 24.38
C ASP A 62 21.83 23.97 24.68
N ARG A 63 21.57 23.02 23.79
CA ARG A 63 21.86 21.61 24.06
C ARG A 63 23.07 21.11 23.25
N LYS A 64 24.24 21.11 23.85
CA LYS A 64 25.42 20.43 23.31
C LYS A 64 25.15 18.94 23.19
N GLN A 65 25.26 18.42 21.98
CA GLN A 65 25.05 16.99 21.70
C GLN A 65 26.39 16.35 21.29
N PRO A 66 26.65 15.08 21.67
CA PRO A 66 27.83 14.37 21.23
C PRO A 66 27.86 14.22 19.72
N ASN A 67 28.99 14.45 19.11
CA ASN A 67 29.23 14.29 17.68
C ASN A 67 29.43 12.80 17.36
N ASN A 68 28.34 12.04 17.27
CA ASN A 68 28.38 10.63 16.96
C ASN A 68 28.47 10.41 15.44
N PRO A 69 29.54 9.73 14.94
CA PRO A 69 29.66 9.46 13.52
C PRO A 69 28.49 8.58 13.02
N ALA A 70 28.03 8.85 11.82
CA ALA A 70 26.97 8.09 11.20
C ALA A 70 27.43 6.71 10.73
N HIS A 71 26.55 5.73 10.83
CA HIS A 71 26.79 4.41 10.24
C HIS A 71 26.78 4.52 8.70
N LYS A 72 27.68 3.76 8.04
CA LYS A 72 27.84 3.82 6.57
C LYS A 72 26.54 3.59 5.79
N LEU A 73 25.73 2.62 6.18
CA LEU A 73 24.46 2.30 5.51
C LEU A 73 23.44 3.41 5.69
N ASP A 74 23.38 4.04 6.87
CA ASP A 74 22.53 5.20 7.12
C ASP A 74 22.92 6.40 6.24
N LEU A 75 24.24 6.61 6.03
CA LEU A 75 24.72 7.66 5.12
C LEU A 75 24.29 7.44 3.67
N ILE A 76 24.34 6.19 3.19
CA ILE A 76 23.86 5.84 1.86
C ILE A 76 22.38 6.21 1.72
N VAL A 77 21.55 5.77 2.67
CA VAL A 77 20.11 6.07 2.65
C VAL A 77 19.84 7.55 2.73
N SER A 78 20.45 8.25 3.70
CA SER A 78 20.25 9.69 3.90
C SER A 78 20.63 10.51 2.67
N ARG A 79 21.71 10.15 1.97
CA ARG A 79 22.13 10.79 0.72
C ARG A 79 21.09 10.61 -0.38
N HIS A 80 20.60 9.40 -0.61
CA HIS A 80 19.62 9.15 -1.64
C HIS A 80 18.24 9.73 -1.32
N VAL A 81 17.87 9.78 -0.05
CA VAL A 81 16.64 10.48 0.38
C VAL A 81 16.78 11.99 0.21
N ASP A 82 17.92 12.55 0.55
CA ASP A 82 18.19 13.98 0.32
C ASP A 82 18.13 14.34 -1.16
N GLU A 83 18.74 13.52 -2.01
CA GLU A 83 18.63 13.65 -3.46
C GLU A 83 17.16 13.63 -3.93
N LEU A 84 16.35 12.64 -3.47
CA LEU A 84 14.93 12.54 -3.82
C LEU A 84 14.12 13.78 -3.41
N LEU A 85 14.41 14.34 -2.23
CA LEU A 85 13.72 15.54 -1.73
C LEU A 85 14.04 16.80 -2.55
N ASN A 86 15.21 16.82 -3.19
CA ASN A 86 15.69 17.94 -3.99
C ASN A 86 15.53 17.75 -5.50
N LEU A 87 15.02 16.60 -5.95
CA LEU A 87 14.68 16.41 -7.36
C LEU A 87 13.54 17.36 -7.78
N PRO A 88 13.62 17.91 -8.99
CA PRO A 88 12.52 18.67 -9.53
C PRO A 88 11.28 17.78 -9.69
N PRO A 89 10.06 18.34 -9.59
CA PRO A 89 8.84 17.60 -9.81
C PRO A 89 8.84 16.90 -11.17
N THR A 90 8.73 15.59 -11.16
CA THR A 90 8.69 14.76 -12.37
C THR A 90 7.47 13.84 -12.35
N THR A 91 7.03 13.40 -13.53
CA THR A 91 5.99 12.37 -13.61
C THR A 91 6.51 11.05 -13.05
N SER A 92 5.71 10.37 -12.25
CA SER A 92 6.10 9.06 -11.73
C SER A 92 6.11 8.00 -12.84
N PRO A 93 7.13 7.15 -12.92
CA PRO A 93 7.12 6.02 -13.84
C PRO A 93 5.93 5.09 -13.59
N THR A 94 5.39 4.50 -14.64
CA THR A 94 4.29 3.52 -14.54
C THR A 94 4.77 2.21 -13.93
N PHE A 95 3.84 1.43 -13.37
CA PHE A 95 4.15 0.08 -12.87
C PHE A 95 4.73 -0.85 -13.96
N HIS A 96 4.37 -0.60 -15.22
CA HIS A 96 4.93 -1.34 -16.35
C HIS A 96 6.39 -1.01 -16.56
N GLN A 97 6.76 0.27 -16.57
CA GLN A 97 8.14 0.73 -16.68
C GLN A 97 9.01 0.21 -15.53
N TRP A 98 8.56 0.32 -14.29
CA TRP A 98 9.26 -0.25 -13.13
C TRP A 98 9.47 -1.77 -13.27
N SER A 99 8.43 -2.51 -13.70
CA SER A 99 8.54 -3.95 -13.91
C SER A 99 9.58 -4.31 -14.95
N GLN A 100 9.60 -3.59 -16.08
CA GLN A 100 10.58 -3.81 -17.14
C GLN A 100 12.00 -3.46 -16.69
N PHE A 101 12.16 -2.38 -15.95
CA PHE A 101 13.44 -1.94 -15.41
C PHE A 101 14.08 -3.02 -14.54
N TYR A 102 13.36 -3.51 -13.53
CA TYR A 102 13.89 -4.55 -12.65
C TYR A 102 14.11 -5.89 -13.35
N GLN A 103 13.28 -6.24 -14.32
CA GLN A 103 13.50 -7.42 -15.17
C GLN A 103 14.77 -7.28 -16.03
N ARG A 104 15.06 -6.08 -16.57
CA ARG A 104 16.30 -5.80 -17.29
C ARG A 104 17.52 -5.93 -16.37
N ILE A 105 17.46 -5.40 -15.15
CA ILE A 105 18.53 -5.57 -14.15
C ILE A 105 18.78 -7.07 -13.91
N ALA A 106 17.75 -7.84 -13.61
CA ALA A 106 17.90 -9.29 -13.37
C ALA A 106 18.52 -10.01 -14.56
N LYS A 107 18.14 -9.66 -15.79
CA LYS A 107 18.71 -10.22 -17.03
C LYS A 107 20.18 -9.82 -17.20
N ARG A 108 20.51 -8.54 -17.03
CA ARG A 108 21.88 -8.00 -17.16
C ARG A 108 22.84 -8.67 -16.17
N LEU A 109 22.37 -8.96 -14.97
CA LEU A 109 23.16 -9.60 -13.89
C LEU A 109 23.18 -11.13 -13.95
N GLY A 110 22.57 -11.75 -14.96
CA GLY A 110 22.54 -13.20 -15.12
C GLY A 110 21.74 -13.94 -14.02
N PHE A 111 20.74 -13.28 -13.44
CA PHE A 111 19.87 -13.88 -12.41
C PHE A 111 18.69 -14.66 -12.99
N ASN A 112 18.66 -14.90 -14.30
CA ASN A 112 17.61 -15.68 -14.91
C ASN A 112 17.92 -17.18 -14.84
N LYS A 113 16.93 -17.97 -14.41
CA LYS A 113 16.89 -19.44 -14.56
C LYS A 113 16.01 -19.77 -15.77
N GLY A 114 16.65 -20.05 -16.92
CA GLY A 114 15.93 -20.20 -18.20
C GLY A 114 15.32 -18.88 -18.69
N SER A 115 14.30 -18.96 -19.54
CA SER A 115 13.72 -17.77 -20.21
C SER A 115 12.73 -16.95 -19.36
N LYS A 116 12.18 -17.54 -18.28
CA LYS A 116 11.02 -16.94 -17.55
C LYS A 116 11.17 -16.85 -16.03
N HIS A 117 12.18 -17.46 -15.43
CA HIS A 117 12.32 -17.51 -13.98
C HIS A 117 13.54 -16.70 -13.51
N ILE A 118 13.38 -15.99 -12.38
CA ILE A 118 14.44 -15.23 -11.74
C ILE A 118 14.99 -16.02 -10.55
N ASP A 119 16.31 -16.06 -10.43
CA ASP A 119 17.00 -16.68 -9.29
C ASP A 119 16.99 -15.73 -8.08
N HIS A 120 15.91 -15.79 -7.33
CA HIS A 120 15.76 -14.98 -6.13
C HIS A 120 16.80 -15.30 -5.03
N SER A 121 17.41 -16.49 -5.04
CA SER A 121 18.44 -16.85 -4.07
C SER A 121 19.72 -16.04 -4.29
N LYS A 122 20.13 -15.81 -5.52
CA LYS A 122 21.28 -14.95 -5.85
C LYS A 122 21.01 -13.49 -5.47
N ILE A 123 19.81 -12.99 -5.74
CA ILE A 123 19.38 -11.63 -5.37
C ILE A 123 19.44 -11.47 -3.85
N TYR A 124 18.84 -12.41 -3.11
CA TYR A 124 18.87 -12.41 -1.65
C TYR A 124 20.32 -12.38 -1.10
N SER A 125 21.20 -13.26 -1.60
CA SER A 125 22.58 -13.33 -1.15
C SER A 125 23.35 -12.02 -1.42
N ALA A 126 23.09 -11.36 -2.54
CA ALA A 126 23.71 -10.07 -2.87
C ALA A 126 23.22 -8.97 -1.94
N VAL A 127 21.91 -8.90 -1.67
CA VAL A 127 21.32 -7.91 -0.75
C VAL A 127 21.89 -8.06 0.65
N ILE A 128 21.93 -9.28 1.22
CA ILE A 128 22.45 -9.53 2.58
C ILE A 128 23.96 -9.21 2.67
N ARG A 129 24.71 -9.38 1.60
CA ARG A 129 26.14 -9.03 1.58
C ARG A 129 26.38 -7.51 1.60
N THR A 130 25.51 -6.75 0.96
CA THR A 130 25.58 -5.29 0.87
C THR A 130 24.99 -4.62 2.09
N TRP A 131 23.84 -5.13 2.55
CA TRP A 131 23.06 -4.59 3.65
C TRP A 131 23.07 -5.57 4.81
N ASP A 132 23.68 -5.26 5.91
CA ASP A 132 23.67 -6.09 7.11
C ASP A 132 22.23 -6.47 7.52
N LEU A 133 22.02 -7.74 7.89
CA LEU A 133 20.72 -8.23 8.33
C LEU A 133 20.18 -7.45 9.53
N LYS A 134 21.05 -7.06 10.47
CA LYS A 134 20.67 -6.24 11.62
C LYS A 134 20.13 -4.87 11.20
N TRP A 135 20.78 -4.26 10.20
CA TRP A 135 20.31 -3.00 9.64
C TRP A 135 18.92 -3.15 8.98
N LEU A 136 18.72 -4.21 8.21
CA LEU A 136 17.42 -4.51 7.59
C LEU A 136 16.32 -4.74 8.62
N GLN A 137 16.61 -5.45 9.72
CA GLN A 137 15.69 -5.66 10.84
C GLN A 137 15.28 -4.36 11.52
N GLN A 138 16.23 -3.46 11.77
CA GLN A 138 15.94 -2.14 12.36
C GLN A 138 14.99 -1.31 11.50
N HIS A 139 14.94 -1.56 10.20
CA HIS A 139 14.08 -0.86 9.25
C HIS A 139 12.84 -1.68 8.82
N HIS A 140 12.59 -2.85 9.44
CA HIS A 140 11.48 -3.75 9.11
C HIS A 140 11.48 -4.23 7.65
N LEU A 141 12.67 -4.46 7.08
CA LEU A 141 12.90 -4.89 5.70
C LEU A 141 13.56 -6.28 5.59
N ASP A 142 13.62 -7.01 6.67
CA ASP A 142 14.27 -8.33 6.80
C ASP A 142 13.43 -9.51 6.29
N GLU A 143 12.15 -9.32 5.98
CA GLU A 143 11.31 -10.37 5.38
C GLU A 143 11.63 -10.55 3.89
N LEU A 144 12.76 -11.22 3.61
CA LEU A 144 13.30 -11.34 2.25
C LEU A 144 13.04 -12.70 1.59
N LYS A 145 12.84 -13.77 2.38
CA LYS A 145 12.77 -15.15 1.90
C LYS A 145 11.37 -15.65 1.59
N SER A 146 10.32 -15.07 2.18
CA SER A 146 8.95 -15.54 1.97
C SER A 146 8.52 -15.45 0.49
N GLU A 147 7.52 -16.23 0.09
CA GLU A 147 6.99 -16.17 -1.28
C GLU A 147 6.35 -14.83 -1.62
N THR A 148 5.88 -14.11 -0.61
CA THR A 148 5.26 -12.80 -0.71
C THR A 148 6.21 -11.65 -0.37
N SER A 149 7.51 -11.93 -0.15
CA SER A 149 8.49 -10.91 0.25
C SER A 149 8.57 -9.75 -0.75
N TRP A 150 8.83 -8.56 -0.24
CA TRP A 150 8.98 -7.38 -1.06
C TRP A 150 10.14 -7.52 -2.07
N LEU A 151 11.24 -8.17 -1.66
CA LEU A 151 12.40 -8.38 -2.51
C LEU A 151 12.09 -9.27 -3.73
N LYS A 152 11.27 -10.32 -3.55
CA LYS A 152 10.79 -11.11 -4.69
C LYS A 152 9.78 -10.34 -5.53
N ALA A 153 8.91 -9.56 -4.89
CA ALA A 153 7.86 -8.82 -5.56
C ALA A 153 8.39 -7.69 -6.46
N ILE A 154 9.45 -6.98 -6.06
CA ILE A 154 10.04 -5.87 -6.82
C ILE A 154 10.64 -6.31 -8.16
N PHE A 155 11.13 -7.55 -8.27
CA PHE A 155 11.63 -8.14 -9.52
C PHE A 155 10.53 -8.80 -10.37
N ARG A 156 9.29 -8.86 -9.88
CA ARG A 156 8.13 -9.39 -10.59
C ARG A 156 7.33 -8.25 -11.25
N LYS A 157 6.14 -8.56 -11.76
CA LYS A 157 5.22 -7.56 -12.27
C LYS A 157 4.70 -6.69 -11.13
N HIS A 158 4.98 -5.40 -11.16
CA HIS A 158 4.48 -4.43 -10.19
C HIS A 158 2.95 -4.32 -10.29
N ARG A 159 2.29 -4.44 -9.15
CA ARG A 159 0.85 -4.27 -8.98
C ARG A 159 0.53 -3.25 -7.88
N LYS A 160 1.56 -2.83 -7.14
CA LYS A 160 1.53 -1.82 -6.09
C LYS A 160 2.84 -1.03 -6.13
N SER A 161 2.86 0.11 -5.50
CA SER A 161 4.08 0.88 -5.28
C SER A 161 4.99 0.16 -4.29
N PHE A 162 6.28 0.36 -4.45
CA PHE A 162 7.32 0.00 -3.48
C PHE A 162 7.80 1.26 -2.77
N SER A 163 8.31 1.12 -1.56
CA SER A 163 8.88 2.25 -0.82
C SER A 163 10.22 2.68 -1.42
N TYR A 164 10.58 3.94 -1.25
CA TYR A 164 11.90 4.42 -1.68
C TYR A 164 13.04 3.63 -1.01
N LEU A 165 12.87 3.13 0.22
CA LEU A 165 13.86 2.29 0.89
C LEU A 165 14.06 0.96 0.16
N GLU A 166 12.99 0.28 -0.26
CA GLU A 166 13.06 -0.95 -1.04
C GLU A 166 13.79 -0.71 -2.38
N HIS A 167 13.52 0.41 -3.03
CA HIS A 167 14.24 0.82 -4.24
C HIS A 167 15.72 1.09 -3.95
N ILE A 168 16.06 1.90 -2.93
CA ILE A 168 17.44 2.22 -2.56
C ILE A 168 18.24 0.95 -2.27
N ILE A 169 17.69 0.00 -1.49
CA ILE A 169 18.34 -1.25 -1.17
C ILE A 169 18.73 -2.03 -2.43
N VAL A 170 17.80 -2.17 -3.36
CA VAL A 170 18.05 -2.91 -4.60
C VAL A 170 19.01 -2.17 -5.51
N LEU A 171 18.85 -0.86 -5.68
CA LEU A 171 19.70 -0.06 -6.56
C LEU A 171 21.14 0.01 -6.03
N GLU A 172 21.35 0.26 -4.74
CA GLU A 172 22.70 0.27 -4.14
C GLU A 172 23.37 -1.10 -4.20
N THR A 173 22.59 -2.19 -4.16
CA THR A 173 23.15 -3.54 -4.28
C THR A 173 23.64 -3.85 -5.70
N PHE A 174 22.97 -3.36 -6.74
CA PHE A 174 23.17 -3.83 -8.11
C PHE A 174 23.71 -2.78 -9.08
N PHE A 175 23.80 -1.53 -8.68
CA PHE A 175 24.41 -0.48 -9.48
C PHE A 175 25.79 -0.10 -8.96
N ALA A 176 26.61 0.48 -9.84
CA ALA A 176 27.91 1.01 -9.47
C ALA A 176 27.76 2.16 -8.47
N ARG A 177 28.78 2.34 -7.63
CA ARG A 177 28.83 3.49 -6.71
C ARG A 177 28.64 4.80 -7.47
N GLY A 178 27.83 5.69 -6.91
CA GLY A 178 27.57 7.01 -7.51
C GLY A 178 26.37 7.06 -8.44
N TRP A 179 25.52 6.02 -8.47
CA TRP A 179 24.24 6.12 -9.15
C TRP A 179 23.40 7.26 -8.54
N THR A 180 22.56 7.87 -9.36
CA THR A 180 21.66 8.97 -8.97
C THR A 180 20.23 8.65 -9.35
N TRP A 181 19.29 9.20 -8.61
CA TRP A 181 17.86 9.06 -8.94
C TRP A 181 17.52 9.68 -10.28
N GLY A 182 18.15 10.82 -10.62
CA GLY A 182 17.96 11.45 -11.92
C GLY A 182 18.31 10.53 -13.08
N ALA A 183 19.46 9.83 -13.00
CA ALA A 183 19.89 8.88 -14.03
C ALA A 183 18.94 7.65 -14.09
N ILE A 184 18.56 7.09 -12.93
CA ILE A 184 17.65 5.94 -12.86
C ILE A 184 16.28 6.28 -13.42
N LEU A 185 15.68 7.38 -13.02
CA LEU A 185 14.37 7.81 -13.53
C LEU A 185 14.40 8.11 -15.03
N SER A 186 15.47 8.72 -15.53
CA SER A 186 15.66 8.94 -16.97
C SER A 186 15.71 7.62 -17.74
N GLU A 187 16.46 6.61 -17.25
CA GLU A 187 16.50 5.27 -17.86
C GLU A 187 15.10 4.62 -17.87
N ILE A 188 14.36 4.74 -16.75
CA ILE A 188 13.03 4.14 -16.62
C ILE A 188 12.04 4.82 -17.57
N HIS A 189 12.08 6.13 -17.71
CA HIS A 189 11.18 6.87 -18.61
C HIS A 189 11.39 6.55 -20.08
N GLN A 190 12.58 6.09 -20.48
CA GLN A 190 12.83 5.60 -21.84
C GLN A 190 12.15 4.26 -22.14
N LEU A 191 11.66 3.55 -21.11
CA LEU A 191 10.94 2.30 -21.29
C LEU A 191 9.48 2.55 -21.70
N PRO A 192 8.86 1.63 -22.49
CA PRO A 192 7.47 1.76 -22.85
C PRO A 192 6.56 1.90 -21.61
N SER A 193 5.70 2.90 -21.60
CA SER A 193 4.77 3.16 -20.48
C SER A 193 3.60 2.17 -20.43
N HIS A 194 3.26 1.56 -21.56
CA HIS A 194 2.24 0.54 -21.68
C HIS A 194 2.83 -0.74 -22.28
N PRO A 195 2.29 -1.93 -21.93
CA PRO A 195 2.63 -3.12 -22.67
C PRO A 195 2.33 -2.84 -24.14
N SER A 196 3.34 -2.95 -25.00
CA SER A 196 3.08 -2.97 -26.43
C SER A 196 2.01 -4.03 -26.67
N ASN A 197 0.87 -3.62 -27.21
CA ASN A 197 -0.08 -4.52 -27.85
C ASN A 197 0.57 -5.08 -29.12
N THR A 198 1.72 -5.71 -28.99
CA THR A 198 2.05 -6.77 -29.89
C THR A 198 1.02 -7.85 -29.55
N ASN A 199 -0.13 -7.79 -30.22
CA ASN A 199 -0.81 -8.95 -30.68
C ASN A 199 0.18 -9.69 -31.58
N ILE A 200 1.26 -10.23 -30.99
CA ILE A 200 1.78 -11.47 -31.49
C ILE A 200 0.58 -12.38 -31.22
N PRO A 201 -0.15 -12.85 -32.24
CA PRO A 201 -1.01 -13.98 -32.02
C PRO A 201 -0.03 -14.95 -31.36
N ILE A 202 -0.24 -15.29 -30.10
CA ILE A 202 0.28 -16.54 -29.60
C ILE A 202 -0.33 -17.47 -30.63
N GLN A 203 0.49 -17.85 -31.61
CA GLN A 203 0.22 -19.03 -32.38
C GLN A 203 0.10 -20.05 -31.27
N SER A 204 -1.15 -20.27 -30.86
CA SER A 204 -1.52 -21.43 -30.13
C SER A 204 -0.89 -22.51 -31.00
N THR A 205 0.23 -23.03 -30.55
CA THR A 205 0.65 -24.35 -30.99
C THR A 205 -0.63 -25.13 -30.77
N LYS A 206 -1.37 -25.31 -31.87
CA LYS A 206 -2.56 -26.15 -31.90
C LYS A 206 -2.01 -27.49 -31.43
N PHE A 207 -2.20 -27.73 -30.11
CA PHE A 207 -1.95 -29.04 -29.56
C PHE A 207 -2.90 -29.98 -30.31
N LYS A 208 -2.38 -30.57 -31.38
CA LYS A 208 -3.06 -31.56 -32.22
C LYS A 208 -3.12 -32.92 -31.50
N ASP A 209 -3.11 -32.97 -30.19
CA ASP A 209 -3.48 -34.17 -29.45
C ASP A 209 -4.94 -34.07 -29.07
N SER A 210 -5.78 -34.38 -30.05
CA SER A 210 -7.25 -34.44 -29.89
C SER A 210 -7.69 -35.35 -28.73
N LEU A 211 -6.91 -36.33 -28.36
CA LEU A 211 -7.16 -37.24 -27.26
C LEU A 211 -6.99 -36.61 -25.89
N ILE A 212 -5.87 -35.89 -25.64
CA ILE A 212 -5.63 -35.20 -24.36
C ILE A 212 -6.68 -34.12 -24.15
N LEU A 213 -6.99 -33.35 -25.18
CA LEU A 213 -8.01 -32.28 -25.10
C LEU A 213 -9.39 -32.87 -24.81
N ARG A 214 -9.76 -33.97 -25.46
CA ARG A 214 -11.01 -34.70 -25.19
C ARG A 214 -11.07 -35.21 -23.75
N ALA A 215 -10.01 -35.87 -23.27
CA ALA A 215 -9.95 -36.36 -21.89
C ALA A 215 -10.13 -35.20 -20.87
N LYS A 216 -9.45 -34.09 -21.06
CA LYS A 216 -9.58 -32.92 -20.18
C LYS A 216 -10.96 -32.26 -20.23
N ARG A 217 -11.60 -32.24 -21.40
CA ARG A 217 -13.00 -31.79 -21.53
C ARG A 217 -13.95 -32.72 -20.79
N THR A 218 -13.80 -34.03 -20.94
CA THR A 218 -14.63 -35.03 -20.26
C THR A 218 -14.46 -34.94 -18.74
N GLU A 219 -13.23 -34.85 -18.26
CA GLU A 219 -12.92 -34.69 -16.84
C GLU A 219 -13.59 -33.41 -16.28
N TRP A 220 -13.52 -32.26 -16.99
CA TRP A 220 -14.18 -31.02 -16.58
C TRP A 220 -15.69 -31.17 -16.57
N MET A 221 -16.27 -31.79 -17.59
CA MET A 221 -17.72 -32.01 -17.68
C MET A 221 -18.25 -32.85 -16.52
N SER A 222 -17.57 -33.95 -16.16
CA SER A 222 -17.95 -34.77 -15.03
C SER A 222 -17.91 -34.01 -13.70
N LEU A 223 -16.90 -33.17 -13.51
CA LEU A 223 -16.76 -32.33 -12.31
C LEU A 223 -17.89 -31.30 -12.20
N ILE A 224 -18.21 -30.59 -13.29
CA ILE A 224 -19.27 -29.56 -13.24
C ILE A 224 -20.67 -30.15 -13.14
N GLN A 225 -20.89 -31.37 -13.64
CA GLN A 225 -22.16 -32.09 -13.49
C GLN A 225 -22.42 -32.50 -12.04
N THR A 226 -21.38 -32.92 -11.32
CA THR A 226 -21.50 -33.41 -9.93
C THR A 226 -21.44 -32.28 -8.89
N LEU A 227 -20.62 -31.28 -9.08
CA LEU A 227 -20.31 -30.27 -8.07
C LEU A 227 -20.76 -28.84 -8.45
N GLY A 228 -21.07 -28.61 -9.72
CA GLY A 228 -21.25 -27.27 -10.23
C GLY A 228 -19.92 -26.53 -10.50
N ILE A 229 -19.98 -25.38 -11.18
CA ILE A 229 -18.79 -24.70 -11.74
C ILE A 229 -17.83 -24.20 -10.65
N LYS A 230 -18.35 -23.49 -9.63
CA LYS A 230 -17.50 -22.88 -8.58
C LYS A 230 -16.75 -23.93 -7.73
N PRO A 231 -17.42 -24.95 -7.17
CA PRO A 231 -16.74 -26.02 -6.43
C PRO A 231 -15.76 -26.81 -7.29
N SER A 232 -16.10 -27.12 -8.54
CA SER A 232 -15.21 -27.81 -9.47
C SER A 232 -13.91 -27.05 -9.73
N ARG A 233 -13.99 -25.72 -9.86
CA ARG A 233 -12.83 -24.84 -10.01
C ARG A 233 -11.93 -24.85 -8.77
N ILE A 234 -12.51 -24.94 -7.59
CA ILE A 234 -11.76 -25.03 -6.33
C ILE A 234 -11.11 -26.41 -6.21
N LYS A 235 -11.86 -27.47 -6.49
CA LYS A 235 -11.42 -28.85 -6.37
C LYS A 235 -10.30 -29.22 -7.34
N ASN A 236 -10.37 -28.75 -8.59
CA ASN A 236 -9.36 -28.99 -9.61
C ASN A 236 -8.99 -27.72 -10.37
N SER A 237 -8.28 -26.83 -9.68
CA SER A 237 -7.82 -25.55 -10.22
C SER A 237 -6.81 -25.73 -11.37
N ALA A 238 -6.02 -26.82 -11.35
CA ALA A 238 -5.05 -27.12 -12.38
C ALA A 238 -5.73 -27.46 -13.71
N LEU A 239 -6.79 -28.29 -13.69
CA LEU A 239 -7.58 -28.62 -14.87
C LEU A 239 -8.26 -27.39 -15.46
N TYR A 240 -8.86 -26.54 -14.61
CA TYR A 240 -9.46 -25.29 -15.05
C TYR A 240 -8.42 -24.38 -15.73
N ALA A 241 -7.27 -24.18 -15.10
CA ALA A 241 -6.19 -23.35 -15.64
C ALA A 241 -5.62 -23.91 -16.95
N TRP A 242 -5.53 -25.24 -17.08
CA TRP A 242 -5.11 -25.89 -18.31
C TRP A 242 -6.12 -25.67 -19.45
N LEU A 243 -7.40 -25.92 -19.22
CA LEU A 243 -8.46 -25.67 -20.20
C LEU A 243 -8.58 -24.18 -20.56
N TYR A 244 -8.44 -23.29 -19.59
CA TYR A 244 -8.47 -21.84 -19.84
C TYR A 244 -7.32 -21.38 -20.77
N ARG A 245 -6.15 -22.00 -20.68
CA ARG A 245 -5.00 -21.70 -21.55
C ARG A 245 -5.09 -22.35 -22.93
N ASN A 246 -5.61 -23.58 -23.00
CA ASN A 246 -5.55 -24.37 -24.24
C ASN A 246 -6.88 -24.40 -25.00
N ASP A 247 -8.03 -24.16 -24.33
CA ASP A 247 -9.37 -24.26 -24.92
C ASP A 247 -10.39 -23.35 -24.25
N LYS A 248 -10.03 -22.09 -24.15
CA LYS A 248 -10.81 -21.06 -23.46
C LYS A 248 -12.24 -20.90 -24.00
N ALA A 249 -12.38 -20.93 -25.33
CA ALA A 249 -13.68 -20.73 -25.96
C ALA A 249 -14.68 -21.82 -25.58
N TRP A 250 -14.27 -23.09 -25.66
CA TRP A 250 -15.09 -24.22 -25.26
C TRP A 250 -15.43 -24.17 -23.76
N LEU A 251 -14.43 -23.91 -22.90
CA LEU A 251 -14.61 -23.84 -21.45
C LEU A 251 -15.65 -22.79 -21.06
N LEU A 252 -15.54 -21.58 -21.63
CA LEU A 252 -16.46 -20.49 -21.31
C LEU A 252 -17.88 -20.76 -21.84
N THR A 253 -18.00 -21.35 -23.05
CA THR A 253 -19.31 -21.72 -23.63
C THR A 253 -19.98 -22.78 -22.79
N LYS A 254 -19.26 -23.83 -22.40
CA LYS A 254 -19.82 -24.88 -21.54
C LYS A 254 -20.16 -24.41 -20.14
N ASN A 255 -19.32 -23.58 -19.52
CA ASN A 255 -19.67 -23.00 -18.23
C ASN A 255 -20.93 -22.11 -18.32
N LYS A 256 -21.12 -21.36 -19.41
CA LYS A 256 -22.32 -20.56 -19.65
C LYS A 256 -23.58 -21.42 -19.73
N SER A 257 -23.53 -22.56 -20.42
CA SER A 257 -24.69 -23.47 -20.53
C SER A 257 -25.07 -24.13 -19.20
N PHE A 258 -24.11 -24.31 -18.28
CA PHE A 258 -24.38 -24.82 -16.93
C PHE A 258 -24.86 -23.74 -15.93
N HIS A 259 -24.70 -22.46 -16.23
CA HIS A 259 -25.30 -21.37 -15.45
C HIS A 259 -26.80 -21.20 -15.71
N ALA A 260 -27.35 -21.87 -16.71
CA ALA A 260 -28.79 -21.76 -17.09
C ALA A 260 -29.74 -22.54 -16.17
N LEU A 261 -29.25 -23.29 -15.18
CA LEU A 261 -30.10 -23.79 -14.09
C LEU A 261 -30.17 -22.69 -13.01
N PRO A 262 -31.35 -22.19 -12.65
CA PRO A 262 -31.49 -21.11 -11.68
C PRO A 262 -31.01 -21.63 -10.32
N ALA A 263 -29.79 -21.25 -9.95
CA ALA A 263 -29.43 -21.20 -8.54
C ALA A 263 -30.53 -20.34 -7.89
N SER A 264 -31.14 -20.85 -6.83
CA SER A 264 -32.20 -20.25 -6.03
C SER A 264 -32.32 -18.74 -6.23
N ILE A 265 -33.50 -18.29 -6.68
CA ILE A 265 -33.82 -16.86 -6.86
C ILE A 265 -33.22 -16.10 -5.71
N PRO A 266 -32.28 -15.17 -5.93
CA PRO A 266 -31.69 -14.39 -4.85
C PRO A 266 -32.86 -13.75 -4.13
N LYS A 267 -33.08 -14.05 -2.83
CA LYS A 267 -34.16 -13.47 -2.02
C LYS A 267 -34.06 -11.98 -2.20
N LYS A 268 -35.08 -11.41 -2.88
CA LYS A 268 -35.14 -9.97 -3.15
C LYS A 268 -34.99 -9.25 -1.80
N VAL A 269 -33.98 -8.43 -1.69
CA VAL A 269 -33.69 -7.71 -0.44
C VAL A 269 -34.87 -6.78 -0.18
N ASP A 270 -35.57 -6.98 0.92
CA ASP A 270 -36.58 -6.02 1.37
C ASP A 270 -35.84 -4.80 1.98
N TRP A 271 -35.67 -3.79 1.15
CA TRP A 271 -35.00 -2.56 1.54
C TRP A 271 -35.84 -1.74 2.51
N CYS A 272 -37.17 -1.78 2.40
CA CYS A 272 -38.07 -1.05 3.26
C CYS A 272 -37.98 -1.58 4.71
N LEU A 273 -38.12 -2.89 4.87
CA LEU A 273 -37.99 -3.54 6.18
C LEU A 273 -36.60 -3.34 6.79
N ARG A 274 -35.54 -3.42 5.97
CA ARG A 274 -34.15 -3.15 6.43
C ARG A 274 -33.96 -1.70 6.86
N ASP A 275 -34.50 -0.75 6.13
CA ASP A 275 -34.42 0.67 6.46
C ASP A 275 -35.14 0.96 7.78
N TRP A 276 -36.32 0.39 7.96
CA TRP A 276 -37.09 0.52 9.19
C TRP A 276 -36.36 -0.04 10.42
N HIS A 277 -35.79 -1.24 10.34
CA HIS A 277 -34.97 -1.79 11.42
C HIS A 277 -33.75 -0.93 11.72
N MET A 278 -33.12 -0.37 10.70
CA MET A 278 -31.96 0.48 10.83
C MET A 278 -32.29 1.77 11.59
N VAL A 279 -33.36 2.45 11.19
CA VAL A 279 -33.82 3.68 11.85
C VAL A 279 -34.20 3.45 13.30
N ARG A 280 -34.87 2.36 13.62
CA ARG A 280 -35.16 2.00 15.03
C ARG A 280 -33.87 1.84 15.84
N ARG A 281 -32.87 1.22 15.29
CA ARG A 281 -31.57 1.06 15.95
C ARG A 281 -30.87 2.41 16.15
N LEU A 282 -30.92 3.30 15.15
CA LEU A 282 -30.37 4.64 15.23
C LEU A 282 -31.07 5.47 16.32
N PHE A 283 -32.40 5.42 16.40
CA PHE A 283 -33.13 6.07 17.48
C PHE A 283 -32.77 5.55 18.87
N LYS A 284 -32.56 4.24 19.00
CA LYS A 284 -32.10 3.68 20.27
C LYS A 284 -30.72 4.23 20.65
N ILE A 285 -29.78 4.32 19.71
CA ILE A 285 -28.45 4.91 19.93
C ILE A 285 -28.59 6.40 20.29
N PHE A 286 -29.42 7.15 19.58
CA PHE A 286 -29.70 8.56 19.85
C PHE A 286 -30.18 8.76 21.27
N TYR A 287 -31.25 8.08 21.69
CA TYR A 287 -31.77 8.19 23.05
C TYR A 287 -30.77 7.78 24.14
N GLN A 288 -29.95 6.77 23.90
CA GLN A 288 -28.89 6.37 24.81
C GLN A 288 -27.76 7.37 24.93
N SER A 289 -27.59 8.24 23.93
CA SER A 289 -26.52 9.23 23.89
C SER A 289 -26.95 10.63 24.34
N LEU A 290 -28.25 10.87 24.61
CA LEU A 290 -28.77 12.19 24.96
C LEU A 290 -28.18 12.74 26.27
N ASP A 291 -28.04 11.89 27.27
CA ASP A 291 -27.63 12.31 28.62
C ASP A 291 -26.11 12.37 28.78
N ASP A 292 -25.35 11.87 27.80
CA ASP A 292 -23.90 11.85 27.86
C ASP A 292 -23.25 13.03 27.08
N LEU A 293 -23.07 14.12 27.78
CA LEU A 293 -22.42 15.33 27.22
C LEU A 293 -20.93 15.11 26.88
N SER A 294 -20.32 14.01 27.35
CA SER A 294 -18.90 13.72 27.14
C SER A 294 -18.57 13.11 25.79
N LEU A 295 -19.57 12.59 25.08
CA LEU A 295 -19.41 11.92 23.79
C LEU A 295 -18.76 12.84 22.74
N PRO A 296 -17.99 12.25 21.80
CA PRO A 296 -17.49 12.99 20.65
C PRO A 296 -18.66 13.52 19.80
N ARG A 297 -18.36 14.43 18.87
CA ARG A 297 -19.38 14.96 17.96
C ARG A 297 -20.18 13.84 17.30
N GLN A 298 -21.48 13.81 17.53
CA GLN A 298 -22.42 12.82 17.01
C GLN A 298 -22.74 13.08 15.53
N SER A 299 -21.67 13.10 14.71
CA SER A 299 -21.77 13.33 13.28
C SER A 299 -22.45 12.15 12.56
N ARG A 300 -22.84 12.36 11.30
CA ARG A 300 -23.33 11.29 10.40
C ARG A 300 -22.43 10.04 10.43
N ASN A 301 -21.11 10.23 10.35
CA ASN A 301 -20.16 9.13 10.40
C ASN A 301 -20.08 8.46 11.78
N TRP A 302 -20.29 9.21 12.85
CA TRP A 302 -20.36 8.66 14.20
C TRP A 302 -21.54 7.69 14.31
N TYR A 303 -22.75 8.07 13.90
CA TYR A 303 -23.92 7.18 13.86
C TYR A 303 -23.72 5.95 12.99
N LEU A 304 -23.16 6.11 11.80
CA LEU A 304 -22.91 4.99 10.89
C LEU A 304 -21.91 3.98 11.49
N ARG A 305 -20.90 4.43 12.21
CA ARG A 305 -19.92 3.54 12.88
C ARG A 305 -20.49 2.74 14.04
N GLN A 306 -21.58 3.17 14.64
CA GLN A 306 -22.30 2.39 15.66
C GLN A 306 -23.07 1.19 15.08
N LEU A 307 -23.19 1.15 13.76
CA LEU A 307 -23.89 0.08 13.05
C LEU A 307 -22.89 -0.94 12.50
N THR A 308 -23.28 -2.22 12.54
CA THR A 308 -22.54 -3.27 11.83
C THR A 308 -22.61 -3.03 10.32
N GLN A 309 -21.51 -3.30 9.58
CA GLN A 309 -21.43 -3.14 8.12
C GLN A 309 -21.66 -1.70 7.62
N HIS A 310 -21.16 -0.70 8.33
CA HIS A 310 -21.32 0.73 8.05
C HIS A 310 -21.01 1.10 6.58
N SER A 311 -19.93 0.56 5.98
CA SER A 311 -19.55 0.82 4.58
C SER A 311 -20.60 0.32 3.56
N THR A 312 -21.27 -0.81 3.84
CA THR A 312 -22.36 -1.33 3.01
C THR A 312 -23.61 -0.47 3.15
N ILE A 313 -23.86 0.06 4.35
CA ILE A 313 -25.00 0.95 4.61
C ILE A 313 -24.80 2.25 3.84
N GLU A 314 -23.62 2.84 3.90
CA GLU A 314 -23.28 4.08 3.23
C GLU A 314 -23.44 3.98 1.70
N LYS A 315 -22.93 2.92 1.08
CA LYS A 315 -23.06 2.65 -0.36
C LYS A 315 -24.51 2.53 -0.83
N ASN A 316 -25.40 2.01 0.02
CA ASN A 316 -26.81 1.77 -0.32
C ASN A 316 -27.77 2.74 0.38
N LEU A 317 -27.29 3.91 0.78
CA LEU A 317 -28.11 4.88 1.51
C LEU A 317 -29.27 5.44 0.68
N HIS A 318 -29.08 5.50 -0.65
CA HIS A 318 -30.13 5.90 -1.60
C HIS A 318 -31.37 4.98 -1.57
N GLN A 319 -31.22 3.73 -1.13
CA GLN A 319 -32.31 2.77 -0.96
C GLN A 319 -32.89 2.76 0.48
N ARG A 320 -32.46 3.70 1.32
CA ARG A 320 -32.83 3.79 2.74
C ARG A 320 -33.25 5.21 3.12
N PRO A 321 -34.39 5.67 2.65
CA PRO A 321 -34.84 7.05 2.84
C PRO A 321 -35.04 7.42 4.31
N LEU A 322 -35.51 6.52 5.17
CA LEU A 322 -35.70 6.78 6.59
C LEU A 322 -34.37 6.94 7.31
N THR A 323 -33.40 6.05 7.04
CA THR A 323 -32.02 6.18 7.57
C THR A 323 -31.39 7.47 7.11
N HIS A 324 -31.54 7.84 5.83
CA HIS A 324 -31.02 9.10 5.30
C HIS A 324 -31.63 10.30 6.03
N LYS A 325 -32.96 10.31 6.20
CA LYS A 325 -33.67 11.38 6.91
C LYS A 325 -33.23 11.49 8.36
N PHE A 326 -33.07 10.35 9.07
CA PHE A 326 -32.56 10.36 10.43
C PHE A 326 -31.17 11.03 10.50
N LEU A 327 -30.25 10.59 9.64
CA LEU A 327 -28.88 11.12 9.61
C LEU A 327 -28.83 12.62 9.27
N SER A 328 -29.72 13.12 8.41
CA SER A 328 -29.80 14.55 8.09
C SER A 328 -30.40 15.38 9.21
N THR A 329 -31.27 14.82 10.04
CA THR A 329 -32.01 15.53 11.08
C THR A 329 -31.28 15.51 12.42
N PHE A 330 -30.68 14.37 12.80
CA PHE A 330 -30.16 14.14 14.15
C PHE A 330 -28.62 14.15 14.24
N SER A 331 -27.89 14.32 13.12
CA SER A 331 -26.45 14.49 13.19
C SER A 331 -26.08 15.88 13.64
N GLU A 332 -25.16 15.95 14.61
CA GLU A 332 -24.62 17.24 15.07
C GLU A 332 -23.77 17.92 13.99
N ASP A 333 -24.04 19.16 13.72
CA ASP A 333 -23.10 20.06 13.04
C ASP A 333 -22.00 20.54 14.01
N ILE A 334 -21.11 21.41 13.54
CA ILE A 334 -20.01 21.93 14.36
C ILE A 334 -20.56 22.83 15.47
N SER A 335 -21.53 23.67 15.17
CA SER A 335 -22.12 24.64 16.09
C SER A 335 -22.84 23.95 17.25
N SER A 336 -23.70 22.97 16.95
CA SER A 336 -24.40 22.16 17.94
C SER A 336 -23.44 21.42 18.86
N TYR A 337 -22.36 20.87 18.31
CA TYR A 337 -21.32 20.22 19.12
C TYR A 337 -20.59 21.20 20.03
N GLN A 338 -20.28 22.41 19.58
CA GLN A 338 -19.64 23.43 20.39
C GLN A 338 -20.56 23.89 21.55
N ILE A 339 -21.86 24.08 21.29
CA ILE A 339 -22.85 24.39 22.31
C ILE A 339 -22.86 23.28 23.38
N ARG A 340 -22.96 22.01 23.00
CA ARG A 340 -22.93 20.88 23.92
C ARG A 340 -21.63 20.83 24.77
N ARG A 341 -20.47 21.17 24.18
CA ARG A 341 -19.21 21.27 24.93
C ARG A 341 -19.21 22.38 25.96
N ILE A 342 -19.75 23.55 25.61
CA ILE A 342 -19.88 24.69 26.53
C ILE A 342 -20.82 24.30 27.68
N THR A 343 -21.99 23.72 27.38
CA THR A 343 -22.95 23.26 28.39
C THR A 343 -22.29 22.30 29.38
N ARG A 344 -21.50 21.33 28.92
CA ARG A 344 -20.74 20.43 29.79
C ARG A 344 -19.79 21.14 30.75
N THR A 345 -19.25 22.30 30.36
CA THR A 345 -18.27 23.03 31.18
C THR A 345 -18.95 23.88 32.24
N ILE A 346 -20.24 24.20 32.05
CA ILE A 346 -21.04 25.02 32.95
C ILE A 346 -21.76 24.19 34.03
N ILE A 347 -22.15 22.96 33.67
CA ILE A 347 -22.75 21.97 34.58
C ILE A 347 -21.66 21.13 35.26
#